data_67c9720d2f9447d73096e060ce0927a8
#
_entry.id   67c9720d2f9447d73096e060ce0927a8
#
_cell.length_a   1.000
_cell.length_b   1.000
_cell.length_c   1.000
_cell.angle_alpha   90.00
_cell.angle_beta   90.00
_cell.angle_gamma   90.00
#
_symmetry.space_group_name_H-M   'P 1'
#
loop_
_entity.id
_entity.type
_entity.pdbx_description
1 polymer ?
#
loop_
_entity_poly.entity_id
_entity_poly.type
_entity_poly.pdbx_seq_one_letter_code
_entity_poly.pdbx_strand_id
1 'polypeptide(L)'
;MYKRQVQALCRDVENIVGAKDSSGDIENLKAYIRLTRELDKDVAILAGNDGAILTCLKEGGAGGIAGRANIWPATVAKIYDCFKAGDLEGAQAAQDAIAILQQTFKYGNPNTIIKTAVALQGHNVGKCRAPFNYVPEEGLEAIKKVLAENAAKGLN
;
A
#
# COMPACT_ATOMS: atom_id res chain seq x y z
N MET A 1 3.91 -17.88 14.12
CA MET A 1 4.93 -17.59 15.15
C MET A 1 5.07 -16.09 15.38
N TYR A 2 5.31 -15.30 14.37
CA TYR A 2 5.56 -13.84 14.48
C TYR A 2 4.39 -13.03 15.06
N LYS A 3 3.14 -13.45 14.88
CA LYS A 3 1.92 -12.75 15.33
C LYS A 3 1.92 -12.49 16.83
N ARG A 4 2.27 -13.50 17.65
CA ARG A 4 2.39 -13.36 19.11
C ARG A 4 3.60 -12.55 19.55
N GLN A 5 4.67 -12.52 18.74
CA GLN A 5 5.84 -11.68 19.01
C GLN A 5 5.50 -10.20 18.88
N VAL A 6 4.74 -9.81 17.84
CA VAL A 6 4.26 -8.42 17.69
C VAL A 6 3.38 -8.03 18.89
N GLN A 7 2.45 -8.89 19.29
CA GLN A 7 1.62 -8.67 20.48
C GLN A 7 2.47 -8.46 21.73
N ALA A 8 3.44 -9.35 21.99
CA ALA A 8 4.31 -9.25 23.16
C ALA A 8 5.17 -7.97 23.13
N LEU A 9 5.74 -7.62 21.97
CA LEU A 9 6.52 -6.39 21.83
C LEU A 9 5.66 -5.14 22.07
N CYS A 10 4.46 -5.09 21.50
CA CYS A 10 3.56 -3.96 21.73
C CYS A 10 3.11 -3.87 23.20
N ARG A 11 2.95 -5.00 23.91
CA ARG A 11 2.60 -5.03 25.33
C ARG A 11 3.77 -4.60 26.21
N ASP A 12 4.96 -5.17 25.97
CA ASP A 12 6.08 -5.11 26.91
C ASP A 12 7.00 -3.88 26.68
N VAL A 13 6.89 -3.24 25.50
CA VAL A 13 7.72 -2.09 25.13
C VAL A 13 6.83 -0.86 24.92
N GLU A 14 6.98 0.12 25.81
CA GLU A 14 6.09 1.29 25.90
C GLU A 14 6.03 2.10 24.59
N ASN A 15 7.15 2.36 23.96
CA ASN A 15 7.24 3.19 22.77
C ASN A 15 6.93 2.47 21.43
N ILE A 16 6.61 1.17 21.47
CA ILE A 16 6.08 0.48 20.29
C ILE A 16 4.56 0.67 20.27
N VAL A 17 4.09 1.57 19.41
CA VAL A 17 2.68 1.97 19.27
C VAL A 17 2.05 1.50 17.96
N GLY A 18 2.72 0.67 17.18
CA GLY A 18 2.18 0.14 15.95
C GLY A 18 3.10 -0.83 15.24
N ALA A 19 2.57 -1.43 14.17
CA ALA A 19 3.34 -2.29 13.28
C ALA A 19 2.78 -2.22 11.84
N LYS A 20 3.67 -2.42 10.86
CA LYS A 20 3.31 -2.55 9.46
C LYS A 20 3.50 -4.00 9.02
N ASP A 21 2.48 -4.58 8.40
CA ASP A 21 2.55 -5.91 7.81
C ASP A 21 2.71 -5.86 6.28
N SER A 22 3.87 -6.28 5.80
CA SER A 22 4.19 -6.40 4.37
C SER A 22 4.27 -7.86 3.89
N SER A 23 3.74 -8.82 4.66
CA SER A 23 3.79 -10.25 4.31
C SER A 23 3.00 -10.58 3.05
N GLY A 24 1.99 -9.79 2.70
CA GLY A 24 1.02 -10.12 1.65
C GLY A 24 -0.04 -11.14 2.08
N ASP A 25 0.05 -11.67 3.29
CA ASP A 25 -0.91 -12.61 3.88
C ASP A 25 -1.99 -11.84 4.65
N ILE A 26 -3.19 -11.78 4.11
CA ILE A 26 -4.34 -11.09 4.73
C ILE A 26 -4.67 -11.68 6.12
N GLU A 27 -4.55 -12.98 6.30
CA GLU A 27 -4.82 -13.62 7.59
C GLU A 27 -3.73 -13.28 8.63
N ASN A 28 -2.51 -12.97 8.18
CA ASN A 28 -1.47 -12.44 9.05
C ASN A 28 -1.81 -11.02 9.51
N LEU A 29 -2.21 -10.14 8.60
CA LEU A 29 -2.64 -8.78 8.89
C LEU A 29 -3.82 -8.75 9.88
N LYS A 30 -4.87 -9.54 9.62
CA LYS A 30 -6.04 -9.68 10.52
C LYS A 30 -5.64 -10.17 11.90
N ALA A 31 -4.71 -11.12 11.98
CA ALA A 31 -4.24 -11.63 13.23
C ALA A 31 -3.44 -10.58 14.04
N TYR A 32 -2.64 -9.73 13.39
CA TYR A 32 -1.99 -8.61 14.08
C TYR A 32 -3.03 -7.66 14.69
N ILE A 33 -4.03 -7.26 13.91
CA ILE A 33 -5.12 -6.38 14.36
C ILE A 33 -5.84 -7.00 15.55
N ARG A 34 -6.27 -8.25 15.44
CA ARG A 34 -7.00 -8.95 16.50
C ARG A 34 -6.19 -9.05 17.79
N LEU A 35 -4.94 -9.51 17.70
CA LEU A 35 -4.09 -9.75 18.84
C LEU A 35 -3.67 -8.46 19.56
N THR A 36 -3.48 -7.37 18.83
CA THR A 36 -3.13 -6.08 19.45
C THR A 36 -4.33 -5.39 20.08
N ARG A 37 -5.56 -5.65 19.62
CA ARG A 37 -6.79 -5.18 20.30
C ARG A 37 -7.03 -5.78 21.68
N GLU A 38 -6.43 -6.94 21.98
CA GLU A 38 -6.49 -7.55 23.30
C GLU A 38 -5.62 -6.83 24.34
N LEU A 39 -4.80 -5.88 23.90
CA LEU A 39 -3.92 -5.10 24.78
C LEU A 39 -4.66 -3.87 25.32
N ASP A 40 -4.35 -3.51 26.56
CA ASP A 40 -4.76 -2.23 27.15
C ASP A 40 -3.86 -1.10 26.66
N LYS A 41 -3.81 -0.95 25.31
CA LYS A 41 -2.96 0.00 24.63
C LYS A 41 -3.47 0.21 23.21
N ASP A 42 -3.50 1.46 22.75
CA ASP A 42 -3.80 1.78 21.35
C ASP A 42 -2.60 1.42 20.46
N VAL A 43 -2.80 0.45 19.57
CA VAL A 43 -1.75 -0.05 18.66
C VAL A 43 -2.21 0.06 17.21
N ALA A 44 -1.52 0.89 16.44
CA ALA A 44 -1.80 1.11 15.02
C ALA A 44 -1.24 -0.02 14.15
N ILE A 45 -2.09 -0.86 13.57
CA ILE A 45 -1.68 -1.84 12.56
C ILE A 45 -1.94 -1.30 11.17
N LEU A 46 -0.90 -1.32 10.33
CA LEU A 46 -0.89 -0.76 8.98
C LEU A 46 -0.63 -1.83 7.93
N ALA A 47 -1.39 -1.82 6.84
CA ALA A 47 -1.11 -2.64 5.67
C ALA A 47 0.15 -2.13 4.95
N GLY A 48 1.10 -3.00 4.67
CA GLY A 48 2.27 -2.73 3.85
C GLY A 48 2.08 -3.14 2.39
N ASN A 49 1.00 -3.86 2.10
CA ASN A 49 0.57 -4.17 0.74
C ASN A 49 -0.58 -3.24 0.36
N ASP A 50 -0.40 -2.47 -0.71
CA ASP A 50 -1.37 -1.48 -1.18
C ASP A 50 -2.75 -2.09 -1.48
N GLY A 51 -2.80 -3.34 -1.92
CA GLY A 51 -4.05 -4.07 -2.17
C GLY A 51 -4.84 -4.42 -0.90
N ALA A 52 -4.24 -4.27 0.28
CA ALA A 52 -4.84 -4.64 1.56
C ALA A 52 -5.29 -3.43 2.40
N ILE A 53 -5.18 -2.20 1.91
CA ILE A 53 -5.47 -0.99 2.69
C ILE A 53 -6.92 -0.97 3.16
N LEU A 54 -7.88 -1.14 2.26
CA LEU A 54 -9.30 -1.13 2.61
C LEU A 54 -9.66 -2.31 3.51
N THR A 55 -9.07 -3.50 3.29
CA THR A 55 -9.26 -4.64 4.17
C THR A 55 -8.73 -4.36 5.56
N CYS A 56 -7.54 -3.76 5.67
CA CYS A 56 -6.97 -3.34 6.94
C CYS A 56 -7.92 -2.42 7.72
N LEU A 57 -8.48 -1.41 7.07
CA LEU A 57 -9.44 -0.49 7.65
C LEU A 57 -10.73 -1.20 8.10
N LYS A 58 -11.30 -2.05 7.26
CA LYS A 58 -12.52 -2.83 7.56
C LYS A 58 -12.34 -3.75 8.79
N GLU A 59 -11.18 -4.31 8.95
CA GLU A 59 -10.83 -5.14 10.13
C GLU A 59 -10.47 -4.29 11.36
N GLY A 60 -10.41 -2.95 11.21
CA GLY A 60 -10.12 -1.99 12.25
C GLY A 60 -8.64 -1.73 12.50
N GLY A 61 -7.83 -1.96 11.50
CA GLY A 61 -6.47 -1.42 11.44
C GLY A 61 -6.48 0.08 11.15
N ALA A 62 -5.31 0.70 11.19
CA ALA A 62 -5.17 2.14 11.11
C ALA A 62 -5.05 2.69 9.66
N GLY A 63 -4.81 1.83 8.67
CA GLY A 63 -4.63 2.24 7.28
C GLY A 63 -3.53 1.49 6.56
N GLY A 64 -2.73 2.19 5.74
CA GLY A 64 -1.64 1.57 5.00
C GLY A 64 -0.45 2.49 4.77
N ILE A 65 0.70 1.88 4.50
CA ILE A 65 1.92 2.55 4.02
C ILE A 65 2.17 2.07 2.60
N ALA A 66 1.68 2.86 1.64
CA ALA A 66 1.49 2.45 0.26
C ALA A 66 2.61 2.94 -0.66
N GLY A 67 3.22 2.02 -1.41
CA GLY A 67 4.17 2.37 -2.46
C GLY A 67 3.52 3.16 -3.59
N ARG A 68 2.28 2.81 -3.96
CA ARG A 68 1.51 3.49 -5.03
C ARG A 68 1.11 4.92 -4.69
N ALA A 69 1.16 5.31 -3.41
CA ALA A 69 0.96 6.70 -2.99
C ALA A 69 2.01 7.66 -3.55
N ASN A 70 3.18 7.15 -3.98
CA ASN A 70 4.17 7.97 -4.69
C ASN A 70 3.72 8.35 -6.12
N ILE A 71 2.76 7.60 -6.70
CA ILE A 71 2.25 7.82 -8.05
C ILE A 71 0.89 8.52 -8.00
N TRP A 72 -0.01 8.05 -7.12
CA TRP A 72 -1.40 8.50 -7.00
C TRP A 72 -1.74 8.82 -5.54
N PRO A 73 -1.14 9.87 -4.95
CA PRO A 73 -1.31 10.17 -3.52
C PRO A 73 -2.75 10.48 -3.14
N ALA A 74 -3.47 11.26 -3.94
CA ALA A 74 -4.85 11.62 -3.66
C ALA A 74 -5.79 10.41 -3.78
N THR A 75 -5.58 9.53 -4.78
CA THR A 75 -6.38 8.30 -4.93
C THR A 75 -6.15 7.33 -3.77
N VAL A 76 -4.91 7.20 -3.30
CA VAL A 76 -4.60 6.35 -2.14
C VAL A 76 -5.21 6.93 -0.86
N ALA A 77 -5.09 8.24 -0.63
CA ALA A 77 -5.69 8.91 0.52
C ALA A 77 -7.22 8.76 0.53
N LYS A 78 -7.86 8.84 -0.64
CA LYS A 78 -9.31 8.69 -0.79
C LYS A 78 -9.84 7.35 -0.25
N ILE A 79 -9.05 6.27 -0.26
CA ILE A 79 -9.45 4.99 0.35
C ILE A 79 -9.79 5.20 1.83
N TYR A 80 -8.92 5.89 2.55
CA TYR A 80 -9.09 6.18 3.96
C TYR A 80 -10.22 7.19 4.19
N ASP A 81 -10.24 8.29 3.45
CA ASP A 81 -11.20 9.39 3.64
C ASP A 81 -12.64 8.91 3.39
N CYS A 82 -12.89 8.19 2.29
CA CYS A 82 -14.18 7.59 2.01
C CYS A 82 -14.59 6.56 3.08
N PHE A 83 -13.66 5.69 3.50
CA PHE A 83 -13.93 4.74 4.57
C PHE A 83 -14.34 5.44 5.87
N LYS A 84 -13.63 6.49 6.29
CA LYS A 84 -13.95 7.26 7.50
C LYS A 84 -15.27 8.02 7.40
N ALA A 85 -15.65 8.44 6.18
CA ALA A 85 -16.94 9.08 5.91
C ALA A 85 -18.11 8.07 5.81
N GLY A 86 -17.85 6.76 5.86
CA GLY A 86 -18.86 5.71 5.67
C GLY A 86 -19.19 5.41 4.20
N ASP A 87 -18.50 6.03 3.26
CA ASP A 87 -18.64 5.78 1.83
C ASP A 87 -17.80 4.56 1.41
N LEU A 88 -18.36 3.37 1.65
CA LEU A 88 -17.68 2.11 1.33
C LEU A 88 -17.53 1.88 -0.18
N GLU A 89 -18.43 2.39 -0.99
CA GLU A 89 -18.36 2.29 -2.45
C GLU A 89 -17.24 3.15 -3.00
N GLY A 90 -17.13 4.39 -2.55
CA GLY A 90 -16.03 5.29 -2.90
C GLY A 90 -14.67 4.76 -2.44
N ALA A 91 -14.59 4.20 -1.24
CA ALA A 91 -13.38 3.56 -0.73
C ALA A 91 -12.96 2.35 -1.58
N GLN A 92 -13.92 1.50 -2.00
CA GLN A 92 -13.65 0.36 -2.87
C GLN A 92 -13.22 0.81 -4.27
N ALA A 93 -13.91 1.78 -4.85
CA ALA A 93 -13.54 2.33 -6.15
C ALA A 93 -12.12 2.90 -6.16
N ALA A 94 -11.71 3.61 -5.11
CA ALA A 94 -10.34 4.11 -4.96
C ALA A 94 -9.32 2.96 -4.80
N GLN A 95 -9.65 1.92 -4.02
CA GLN A 95 -8.82 0.74 -3.86
C GLN A 95 -8.62 -0.01 -5.19
N ASP A 96 -9.69 -0.15 -5.99
CA ASP A 96 -9.63 -0.83 -7.29
C ASP A 96 -8.85 0.00 -8.31
N ALA A 97 -8.94 1.32 -8.26
CA ALA A 97 -8.23 2.22 -9.14
C ALA A 97 -6.70 2.07 -9.05
N ILE A 98 -6.17 1.89 -7.85
CA ILE A 98 -4.73 1.70 -7.67
C ILE A 98 -4.26 0.28 -8.03
N ALA A 99 -5.18 -0.69 -8.13
CA ALA A 99 -4.82 -2.08 -8.41
C ALA A 99 -4.23 -2.28 -9.81
N ILE A 100 -4.57 -1.42 -10.76
CA ILE A 100 -4.15 -1.53 -12.17
C ILE A 100 -2.61 -1.58 -12.33
N LEU A 101 -1.85 -0.93 -11.44
CA LEU A 101 -0.38 -0.97 -11.49
C LEU A 101 0.19 -2.39 -11.29
N GLN A 102 -0.56 -3.28 -10.62
CA GLN A 102 -0.10 -4.64 -10.32
C GLN A 102 0.31 -5.41 -11.58
N GLN A 103 -0.35 -5.19 -12.70
CA GLN A 103 -0.04 -5.85 -13.98
C GLN A 103 1.37 -5.51 -14.51
N THR A 104 1.96 -4.41 -14.08
CA THR A 104 3.30 -3.99 -14.51
C THR A 104 4.43 -4.63 -13.69
N PHE A 105 4.15 -5.20 -12.53
CA PHE A 105 5.16 -5.76 -11.64
C PHE A 105 5.85 -7.03 -12.17
N LYS A 106 5.26 -7.66 -13.18
CA LYS A 106 5.91 -8.77 -13.92
C LYS A 106 7.15 -8.33 -14.72
N TYR A 107 7.30 -7.03 -14.98
CA TYR A 107 8.40 -6.48 -15.77
C TYR A 107 9.61 -6.04 -14.93
N GLY A 108 9.52 -6.08 -13.60
CA GLY A 108 10.62 -5.69 -12.74
C GLY A 108 10.26 -5.61 -11.26
N ASN A 109 11.25 -5.27 -10.46
CA ASN A 109 11.03 -5.05 -9.03
C ASN A 109 9.98 -3.95 -8.80
N PRO A 110 9.02 -4.11 -7.88
CA PRO A 110 7.99 -3.12 -7.61
C PRO A 110 8.51 -1.71 -7.36
N ASN A 111 9.61 -1.55 -6.62
CA ASN A 111 10.21 -0.23 -6.36
C ASN A 111 10.74 0.41 -7.64
N THR A 112 11.30 -0.39 -8.56
CA THR A 112 11.78 0.08 -9.87
C THR A 112 10.62 0.55 -10.74
N ILE A 113 9.54 -0.23 -10.77
CA ILE A 113 8.30 0.14 -11.48
C ILE A 113 7.73 1.46 -10.92
N ILE A 114 7.61 1.59 -9.61
CA ILE A 114 7.10 2.80 -8.95
C ILE A 114 7.99 4.00 -9.27
N LYS A 115 9.31 3.89 -9.12
CA LYS A 115 10.24 4.98 -9.46
C LYS A 115 10.17 5.38 -10.94
N THR A 116 10.03 4.41 -11.83
CA THR A 116 9.85 4.67 -13.27
C THR A 116 8.55 5.42 -13.54
N ALA A 117 7.45 5.00 -12.91
CA ALA A 117 6.17 5.68 -13.04
C ALA A 117 6.22 7.13 -12.53
N VAL A 118 6.83 7.37 -11.37
CA VAL A 118 7.04 8.70 -10.80
C VAL A 118 7.91 9.57 -11.72
N ALA A 119 8.97 9.00 -12.30
CA ALA A 119 9.81 9.73 -13.28
C ALA A 119 9.05 10.10 -14.55
N LEU A 120 8.16 9.23 -15.04
CA LEU A 120 7.30 9.51 -16.19
C LEU A 120 6.27 10.61 -15.92
N GLN A 121 5.93 10.87 -14.66
CA GLN A 121 5.09 11.99 -14.23
C GLN A 121 5.89 13.30 -14.08
N GLY A 122 7.17 13.33 -14.43
CA GLY A 122 8.02 14.52 -14.41
C GLY A 122 8.83 14.71 -13.11
N HIS A 123 8.80 13.77 -12.18
CA HIS A 123 9.54 13.85 -10.93
C HIS A 123 10.85 13.05 -11.01
N ASN A 124 11.99 13.71 -10.99
CA ASN A 124 13.29 13.04 -11.04
C ASN A 124 13.65 12.40 -9.69
N VAL A 125 13.33 11.13 -9.52
CA VAL A 125 13.62 10.34 -8.30
C VAL A 125 14.83 9.40 -8.47
N GLY A 126 15.51 9.46 -9.61
CA GLY A 126 16.63 8.60 -9.96
C GLY A 126 16.22 7.12 -10.12
N LYS A 127 17.21 6.28 -10.40
CA LYS A 127 17.02 4.82 -10.53
C LYS A 127 17.18 4.10 -9.20
N CYS A 128 16.64 2.90 -9.09
CA CYS A 128 17.02 1.98 -8.02
C CYS A 128 18.50 1.57 -8.18
N ARG A 129 19.11 1.09 -7.09
CA ARG A 129 20.45 0.49 -7.17
C ARG A 129 20.40 -0.88 -7.84
N ALA A 130 21.51 -1.28 -8.46
CA ALA A 130 21.64 -2.63 -8.99
C ALA A 130 21.43 -3.68 -7.89
N PRO A 131 20.82 -4.82 -8.21
CA PRO A 131 20.40 -5.29 -9.54
C PRO A 131 19.00 -4.82 -9.97
N PHE A 132 18.31 -3.97 -9.19
CA PHE A 132 16.93 -3.53 -9.39
C PHE A 132 16.81 -2.21 -10.17
N ASN A 133 17.73 -1.93 -11.08
CA ASN A 133 17.82 -0.63 -11.76
C ASN A 133 17.34 -0.62 -13.21
N TYR A 134 16.65 -1.67 -13.64
CA TYR A 134 16.24 -1.87 -15.01
C TYR A 134 14.76 -2.23 -15.15
N VAL A 135 14.11 -1.65 -16.15
CA VAL A 135 12.78 -2.02 -16.66
C VAL A 135 12.92 -2.23 -18.17
N PRO A 136 12.48 -3.35 -18.73
CA PRO A 136 12.51 -3.58 -20.18
C PRO A 136 11.56 -2.64 -20.92
N GLU A 137 11.77 -2.46 -22.23
CA GLU A 137 10.96 -1.56 -23.07
C GLU A 137 9.45 -1.87 -22.98
N GLU A 138 9.08 -3.15 -23.04
CA GLU A 138 7.68 -3.59 -22.84
C GLU A 138 7.11 -3.14 -21.50
N GLY A 139 7.92 -3.18 -20.45
CA GLY A 139 7.54 -2.73 -19.12
C GLY A 139 7.34 -1.21 -19.08
N LEU A 140 8.19 -0.47 -19.76
CA LEU A 140 8.08 0.98 -19.87
C LEU A 140 6.78 1.38 -20.58
N GLU A 141 6.46 0.73 -21.69
CA GLU A 141 5.21 0.99 -22.43
C GLU A 141 3.97 0.58 -21.60
N ALA A 142 4.05 -0.54 -20.89
CA ALA A 142 2.96 -0.95 -19.98
C ALA A 142 2.72 0.08 -18.85
N ILE A 143 3.78 0.65 -18.28
CA ILE A 143 3.65 1.70 -17.25
C ILE A 143 3.03 2.96 -17.85
N LYS A 144 3.49 3.43 -19.01
CA LYS A 144 2.92 4.59 -19.72
C LYS A 144 1.41 4.41 -19.96
N LYS A 145 1.02 3.23 -20.44
CA LYS A 145 -0.39 2.90 -20.68
C LYS A 145 -1.21 2.99 -19.39
N VAL A 146 -0.74 2.40 -18.30
CA VAL A 146 -1.43 2.45 -17.00
C VAL A 146 -1.58 3.88 -16.49
N LEU A 147 -0.53 4.70 -16.60
CA LEU A 147 -0.58 6.10 -16.20
C LEU A 147 -1.60 6.89 -17.04
N ALA A 148 -1.62 6.69 -18.36
CA ALA A 148 -2.57 7.35 -19.25
C ALA A 148 -4.02 6.93 -18.98
N GLU A 149 -4.27 5.64 -18.73
CA GLU A 149 -5.61 5.13 -18.39
C GLU A 149 -6.13 5.72 -17.07
N ASN A 150 -5.28 5.87 -16.06
CA ASN A 150 -5.68 6.48 -14.80
C ASN A 150 -5.86 8.00 -14.93
N ALA A 151 -4.99 8.68 -15.66
CA ALA A 151 -5.15 10.12 -15.92
C ALA A 151 -6.46 10.43 -16.66
N ALA A 152 -6.86 9.60 -17.64
CA ALA A 152 -8.13 9.72 -18.35
C ALA A 152 -9.36 9.55 -17.43
N LYS A 153 -9.20 8.87 -16.29
CA LYS A 153 -10.23 8.71 -15.25
C LYS A 153 -10.17 9.81 -14.17
N GLY A 154 -9.25 10.78 -14.30
CA GLY A 154 -9.04 11.84 -13.31
C GLY A 154 -8.40 11.35 -12.01
N LEU A 155 -7.69 10.22 -12.03
CA LEU A 155 -7.03 9.64 -10.85
C LEU A 155 -5.60 10.19 -10.74
N ASN A 156 -5.25 10.60 -9.52
CA ASN A 156 -3.96 11.22 -9.16
C ASN A 156 -3.52 10.90 -7.73
#